data_cfece96b5406bbabaeaefb01ace41a38
#
_entry.id   cfece96b5406bbabaeaefb01ace41a38
#
_cell.length_a   1.000
_cell.length_b   1.000
_cell.length_c   1.000
_cell.angle_alpha   90.00
_cell.angle_beta   90.00
_cell.angle_gamma   90.00
#
_symmetry.space_group_name_H-M   'P 1'
#
loop_
_entity.id
_entity.type
_entity.pdbx_description
1 polymer ?
#
loop_
_entity_poly.entity_id
_entity_poly.type
_entity_poly.pdbx_seq_one_letter_code
_entity_poly.pdbx_strand_id
1 'polypeptide(L)'
;MTSMIDIGTTGTARALTKTEKLMVRAMTTAWTAPMFAIVVDIDMTAAQTRRAEGVTLTDVILADCAAALAQHPAINAHYRDETVVQFAEVNIGLAVASDRGLTVPVIHGAQGLSLAGIAARRAEIVAKVRAGKIAIADVMGGTFTVSNLGMRGVRQFTAIINPPQAAILAVGSTEMRQVWNNGDPQWRPMCSFSLTCDHRATDGAQAARFLAALKARLETSTTPS
;
A
#
# COMPACT_ATOMS: atom_id res chain seq x y z
N MET A 1 -18.53 -18.64 29.63
CA MET A 1 -17.37 -19.11 30.41
C MET A 1 -16.14 -18.96 29.51
N THR A 2 -15.35 -17.91 29.73
CA THR A 2 -14.09 -17.69 29.00
C THR A 2 -13.03 -18.51 29.72
N SER A 3 -12.56 -19.59 29.09
CA SER A 3 -11.46 -20.37 29.65
C SER A 3 -10.22 -19.48 29.71
N MET A 4 -9.76 -19.19 30.92
CA MET A 4 -8.42 -18.63 31.14
C MET A 4 -7.41 -19.70 30.70
N ILE A 5 -6.61 -19.37 29.70
CA ILE A 5 -5.43 -20.18 29.36
C ILE A 5 -4.40 -19.88 30.46
N ASP A 6 -4.16 -20.83 31.33
CA ASP A 6 -3.05 -20.76 32.30
C ASP A 6 -1.76 -21.04 31.52
N ILE A 7 -0.98 -20.01 31.26
CA ILE A 7 0.30 -20.09 30.55
C ILE A 7 1.50 -20.23 31.51
N GLY A 8 1.25 -20.46 32.81
CA GLY A 8 2.29 -20.77 33.77
C GLY A 8 3.43 -19.74 33.94
N THR A 9 3.27 -18.53 33.36
CA THR A 9 4.24 -17.43 33.39
C THR A 9 3.55 -16.13 33.82
N THR A 10 4.31 -15.22 34.46
CA THR A 10 3.84 -13.88 34.85
C THR A 10 3.64 -13.00 33.61
N GLY A 11 2.54 -13.19 32.90
CA GLY A 11 2.14 -12.39 31.77
C GLY A 11 0.98 -11.47 32.13
N THR A 12 0.90 -10.29 31.48
CA THR A 12 -0.26 -9.39 31.60
C THR A 12 -1.21 -9.66 30.45
N ALA A 13 -2.41 -10.18 30.73
CA ALA A 13 -3.45 -10.39 29.74
C ALA A 13 -4.25 -9.08 29.52
N ARG A 14 -4.49 -8.73 28.24
CA ARG A 14 -5.31 -7.59 27.83
C ARG A 14 -6.35 -8.05 26.82
N ALA A 15 -7.59 -7.67 27.04
CA ALA A 15 -8.64 -7.91 26.05
C ALA A 15 -8.43 -7.01 24.81
N LEU A 16 -8.71 -7.58 23.62
CA LEU A 16 -8.67 -6.83 22.38
C LEU A 16 -9.80 -5.78 22.34
N THR A 17 -9.48 -4.60 21.84
CA THR A 17 -10.44 -3.55 21.50
C THR A 17 -11.36 -3.98 20.36
N LYS A 18 -12.45 -3.24 20.11
CA LYS A 18 -13.35 -3.52 18.97
C LYS A 18 -12.60 -3.44 17.64
N THR A 19 -11.73 -2.45 17.44
CA THR A 19 -10.92 -2.26 16.23
C THR A 19 -9.95 -3.42 16.04
N GLU A 20 -9.25 -3.85 17.09
CA GLU A 20 -8.34 -4.99 17.02
C GLU A 20 -9.09 -6.29 16.68
N LYS A 21 -10.29 -6.50 17.22
CA LYS A 21 -11.12 -7.67 16.86
C LYS A 21 -11.52 -7.68 15.39
N LEU A 22 -11.84 -6.51 14.81
CA LEU A 22 -12.14 -6.38 13.38
C LEU A 22 -10.89 -6.68 12.54
N MET A 23 -9.74 -6.17 12.95
CA MET A 23 -8.46 -6.47 12.29
C MET A 23 -8.14 -7.96 12.33
N VAL A 24 -8.27 -8.62 13.47
CA VAL A 24 -8.05 -10.08 13.60
C VAL A 24 -8.94 -10.83 12.61
N ARG A 25 -10.23 -10.49 12.52
CA ARG A 25 -11.16 -11.13 11.56
C ARG A 25 -10.70 -10.91 10.12
N ALA A 26 -10.37 -9.66 9.74
CA ALA A 26 -9.92 -9.34 8.40
C ALA A 26 -8.63 -10.09 8.03
N MET A 27 -7.64 -10.14 8.93
CA MET A 27 -6.37 -10.84 8.69
C MET A 27 -6.55 -12.37 8.65
N THR A 28 -7.42 -12.94 9.49
CA THR A 28 -7.76 -14.37 9.42
C THR A 28 -8.43 -14.71 8.09
N THR A 29 -9.36 -13.86 7.62
CA THR A 29 -9.99 -14.03 6.30
C THR A 29 -8.95 -13.90 5.19
N ALA A 30 -8.06 -12.89 5.25
CA ALA A 30 -6.99 -12.71 4.27
C ALA A 30 -6.11 -13.95 4.15
N TRP A 31 -5.79 -14.60 5.28
CA TRP A 31 -4.91 -15.77 5.32
C TRP A 31 -5.46 -16.99 4.59
N THR A 32 -6.77 -17.04 4.29
CA THR A 32 -7.35 -18.10 3.46
C THR A 32 -7.10 -17.91 1.97
N ALA A 33 -6.62 -16.73 1.54
CA ALA A 33 -6.26 -16.49 0.15
C ALA A 33 -4.91 -17.14 -0.19
N PRO A 34 -4.77 -17.82 -1.34
CA PRO A 34 -3.49 -18.27 -1.84
C PRO A 34 -2.68 -17.06 -2.33
N MET A 35 -1.98 -16.42 -1.41
CA MET A 35 -1.19 -15.21 -1.68
C MET A 35 0.17 -15.55 -2.28
N PHE A 36 0.60 -14.73 -3.23
CA PHE A 36 1.98 -14.67 -3.70
C PHE A 36 2.47 -13.22 -3.69
N ALA A 37 3.79 -13.02 -3.64
CA ALA A 37 4.40 -11.70 -3.68
C ALA A 37 5.46 -11.60 -4.76
N ILE A 38 5.51 -10.45 -5.45
CA ILE A 38 6.55 -10.10 -6.40
C ILE A 38 7.24 -8.84 -5.90
N VAL A 39 8.56 -8.80 -6.01
CA VAL A 39 9.38 -7.67 -5.57
C VAL A 39 10.13 -7.07 -6.76
N VAL A 40 10.17 -5.75 -6.79
CA VAL A 40 11.00 -4.99 -7.73
C VAL A 40 11.76 -3.91 -6.98
N ASP A 41 12.98 -3.65 -7.42
CA ASP A 41 13.75 -2.48 -6.98
C ASP A 41 13.58 -1.35 -8.01
N ILE A 42 13.31 -0.15 -7.50
CA ILE A 42 13.03 1.05 -8.29
C ILE A 42 14.05 2.14 -7.93
N ASP A 43 14.64 2.76 -8.94
CA ASP A 43 15.46 3.96 -8.78
C ASP A 43 14.56 5.17 -8.51
N MET A 44 14.68 5.73 -7.31
CA MET A 44 13.83 6.82 -6.86
C MET A 44 14.39 8.21 -7.22
N THR A 45 15.47 8.29 -8.01
CA THR A 45 16.10 9.57 -8.39
C THR A 45 15.07 10.53 -9.01
N ALA A 46 14.36 10.09 -10.03
CA ALA A 46 13.36 10.90 -10.71
C ALA A 46 12.15 11.22 -9.81
N ALA A 47 11.68 10.25 -9.04
CA ALA A 47 10.56 10.48 -8.11
C ALA A 47 10.91 11.50 -7.01
N GLN A 48 12.17 11.54 -6.56
CA GLN A 48 12.62 12.51 -5.56
C GLN A 48 12.61 13.94 -6.08
N THR A 49 12.88 14.19 -7.37
CA THR A 49 12.85 15.54 -7.97
C THR A 49 11.43 16.11 -8.07
N ARG A 50 10.40 15.27 -7.99
CA ARG A 50 8.98 15.66 -8.05
C ARG A 50 8.43 16.06 -6.68
N ARG A 51 9.23 16.00 -5.61
CA ARG A 51 8.88 16.51 -4.29
C ARG A 51 8.88 18.04 -4.32
N ALA A 52 7.94 18.64 -3.59
CA ALA A 52 7.80 20.09 -3.44
C ALA A 52 7.31 20.39 -2.02
N GLU A 53 7.11 21.67 -1.70
CA GLU A 53 6.49 22.06 -0.44
C GLU A 53 5.10 21.41 -0.30
N GLY A 54 4.86 20.73 0.81
CA GLY A 54 3.63 19.97 1.07
C GLY A 54 3.51 18.64 0.31
N VAL A 55 4.40 18.34 -0.65
CA VAL A 55 4.42 17.09 -1.43
C VAL A 55 5.55 16.18 -0.99
N THR A 56 5.21 15.03 -0.46
CA THR A 56 6.16 14.01 0.00
C THR A 56 6.43 12.96 -1.09
N LEU A 57 7.48 12.14 -0.89
CA LEU A 57 7.73 10.99 -1.77
C LEU A 57 6.56 9.99 -1.77
N THR A 58 5.86 9.85 -0.65
CA THR A 58 4.66 9.01 -0.57
C THR A 58 3.56 9.51 -1.53
N ASP A 59 3.40 10.82 -1.68
CA ASP A 59 2.40 11.39 -2.60
C ASP A 59 2.73 11.08 -4.06
N VAL A 60 4.02 11.18 -4.42
CA VAL A 60 4.51 10.78 -5.75
C VAL A 60 4.22 9.31 -6.02
N ILE A 61 4.50 8.44 -5.06
CA ILE A 61 4.23 6.99 -5.16
C ILE A 61 2.72 6.74 -5.31
N LEU A 62 1.87 7.42 -4.53
CA LEU A 62 0.41 7.26 -4.60
C LEU A 62 -0.14 7.73 -5.95
N ALA A 63 0.34 8.86 -6.47
CA ALA A 63 -0.08 9.39 -7.77
C ALA A 63 0.28 8.44 -8.93
N ASP A 64 1.53 7.95 -8.96
CA ASP A 64 1.98 7.01 -9.99
C ASP A 64 1.30 5.65 -9.86
N CYS A 65 1.07 5.19 -8.62
CA CYS A 65 0.31 3.98 -8.35
C CYS A 65 -1.14 4.10 -8.87
N ALA A 66 -1.83 5.22 -8.61
CA ALA A 66 -3.17 5.46 -9.11
C ALA A 66 -3.24 5.43 -10.63
N ALA A 67 -2.30 6.09 -11.29
CA ALA A 67 -2.23 6.12 -12.76
C ALA A 67 -1.88 4.75 -13.35
N ALA A 68 -1.02 3.96 -12.69
CA ALA A 68 -0.72 2.59 -13.11
C ALA A 68 -1.94 1.66 -12.92
N LEU A 69 -2.64 1.75 -11.77
CA LEU A 69 -3.82 0.95 -11.48
C LEU A 69 -4.96 1.17 -12.50
N ALA A 70 -5.15 2.42 -12.96
CA ALA A 70 -6.15 2.74 -13.99
C ALA A 70 -5.91 1.99 -15.32
N GLN A 71 -4.66 1.60 -15.60
CA GLN A 71 -4.27 0.82 -16.78
C GLN A 71 -4.19 -0.68 -16.52
N HIS A 72 -4.33 -1.10 -15.24
CA HIS A 72 -4.20 -2.50 -14.82
C HIS A 72 -5.40 -2.94 -13.96
N PRO A 73 -6.62 -3.04 -14.55
CA PRO A 73 -7.85 -3.33 -13.79
C PRO A 73 -7.83 -4.69 -13.09
N ALA A 74 -7.04 -5.64 -13.55
CA ALA A 74 -6.86 -6.94 -12.87
C ALA A 74 -6.19 -6.81 -11.49
N ILE A 75 -5.45 -5.72 -11.24
CA ILE A 75 -4.84 -5.42 -9.94
C ILE A 75 -5.77 -4.53 -9.11
N ASN A 76 -6.55 -3.64 -9.76
CA ASN A 76 -7.56 -2.81 -9.12
C ASN A 76 -8.90 -3.56 -9.01
N ALA A 77 -8.90 -4.65 -8.25
CA ALA A 77 -10.01 -5.60 -8.23
C ALA A 77 -10.29 -6.13 -6.82
N HIS A 78 -11.48 -6.68 -6.65
CA HIS A 78 -11.89 -7.46 -5.48
C HIS A 78 -12.15 -8.91 -5.87
N TYR A 79 -11.84 -9.83 -4.95
CA TYR A 79 -12.31 -11.21 -5.01
C TYR A 79 -13.37 -11.44 -3.93
N ARG A 80 -14.55 -11.86 -4.34
CA ARG A 80 -15.64 -12.20 -3.44
C ARG A 80 -16.53 -13.27 -4.07
N ASP A 81 -16.88 -14.30 -3.32
CA ASP A 81 -17.86 -15.31 -3.70
C ASP A 81 -17.59 -15.88 -5.10
N GLU A 82 -16.35 -16.37 -5.33
CA GLU A 82 -15.88 -16.92 -6.61
C GLU A 82 -15.98 -15.96 -7.80
N THR A 83 -16.10 -14.64 -7.51
CA THR A 83 -16.22 -13.59 -8.52
C THR A 83 -15.10 -12.58 -8.36
N VAL A 84 -14.50 -12.17 -9.49
CA VAL A 84 -13.57 -11.06 -9.56
C VAL A 84 -14.30 -9.82 -10.09
N VAL A 85 -14.31 -8.76 -9.28
CA VAL A 85 -14.89 -7.48 -9.66
C VAL A 85 -13.75 -6.49 -9.90
N GLN A 86 -13.58 -6.04 -11.15
CA GLN A 86 -12.60 -5.02 -11.53
C GLN A 86 -13.23 -3.64 -11.47
N PHE A 87 -12.48 -2.65 -10.97
CA PHE A 87 -12.95 -1.28 -10.80
C PHE A 87 -12.26 -0.34 -11.79
N ALA A 88 -13.05 0.50 -12.46
CA ALA A 88 -12.54 1.60 -13.28
C ALA A 88 -12.05 2.78 -12.39
N GLU A 89 -12.73 3.01 -11.28
CA GLU A 89 -12.33 4.00 -10.28
C GLU A 89 -11.23 3.43 -9.39
N VAL A 90 -10.19 4.23 -9.15
CA VAL A 90 -9.07 3.85 -8.29
C VAL A 90 -9.22 4.53 -6.93
N ASN A 91 -9.51 3.73 -5.90
CA ASN A 91 -9.67 4.17 -4.53
C ASN A 91 -8.55 3.58 -3.67
N ILE A 92 -7.51 4.38 -3.38
CA ILE A 92 -6.32 3.88 -2.69
C ILE A 92 -6.48 4.01 -1.17
N GLY A 93 -6.51 2.88 -0.48
CA GLY A 93 -6.32 2.80 0.96
C GLY A 93 -4.85 3.03 1.32
N LEU A 94 -4.59 3.93 2.26
CA LEU A 94 -3.25 4.15 2.82
C LEU A 94 -3.18 3.60 4.24
N ALA A 95 -2.30 2.63 4.48
CA ALA A 95 -2.11 2.08 5.83
C ALA A 95 -1.45 3.12 6.74
N VAL A 96 -2.16 3.57 7.78
CA VAL A 96 -1.71 4.58 8.75
C VAL A 96 -1.76 3.99 10.16
N ALA A 97 -0.59 3.91 10.80
CA ALA A 97 -0.48 3.52 12.21
C ALA A 97 -0.71 4.74 13.12
N SER A 98 -1.45 4.54 14.20
CA SER A 98 -1.68 5.50 15.26
C SER A 98 -1.67 4.80 16.63
N ASP A 99 -1.71 5.56 17.72
CA ASP A 99 -1.81 5.01 19.08
C ASP A 99 -3.09 4.19 19.31
N ARG A 100 -4.09 4.36 18.42
CA ARG A 100 -5.37 3.63 18.43
C ARG A 100 -5.34 2.37 17.56
N GLY A 101 -4.20 2.04 16.96
CA GLY A 101 -4.01 0.91 16.07
C GLY A 101 -3.86 1.32 14.59
N LEU A 102 -3.87 0.31 13.72
CA LEU A 102 -3.77 0.48 12.28
C LEU A 102 -5.15 0.84 11.70
N THR A 103 -5.17 1.86 10.85
CA THR A 103 -6.35 2.27 10.07
C THR A 103 -5.95 2.43 8.60
N VAL A 104 -6.85 2.12 7.69
CA VAL A 104 -6.60 2.22 6.25
C VAL A 104 -7.62 3.20 5.63
N PRO A 105 -7.42 4.51 5.80
CA PRO A 105 -8.26 5.52 5.15
C PRO A 105 -8.05 5.52 3.63
N VAL A 106 -9.05 5.99 2.88
CA VAL A 106 -9.14 5.87 1.43
C VAL A 106 -9.07 7.23 0.75
N ILE A 107 -8.23 7.34 -0.27
CA ILE A 107 -8.21 8.43 -1.24
C ILE A 107 -9.06 7.98 -2.43
N HIS A 108 -10.26 8.53 -2.54
CA HIS A 108 -11.21 8.20 -3.60
C HIS A 108 -10.87 8.90 -4.91
N GLY A 109 -11.15 8.23 -6.04
CA GLY A 109 -10.94 8.78 -7.38
C GLY A 109 -9.49 9.21 -7.64
N ALA A 110 -8.53 8.53 -7.05
CA ALA A 110 -7.12 8.92 -7.02
C ALA A 110 -6.52 9.13 -8.42
N GLN A 111 -6.99 8.38 -9.43
CA GLN A 111 -6.54 8.51 -10.83
C GLN A 111 -6.89 9.86 -11.48
N GLY A 112 -7.90 10.56 -10.95
CA GLY A 112 -8.32 11.88 -11.44
C GLY A 112 -7.72 13.07 -10.69
N LEU A 113 -6.91 12.80 -9.66
CA LEU A 113 -6.30 13.85 -8.84
C LEU A 113 -4.91 14.23 -9.37
N SER A 114 -4.61 15.53 -9.32
CA SER A 114 -3.22 16.00 -9.50
C SER A 114 -2.34 15.55 -8.32
N LEU A 115 -1.02 15.62 -8.48
CA LEU A 115 -0.08 15.30 -7.40
C LEU A 115 -0.33 16.16 -6.15
N ALA A 116 -0.62 17.45 -6.32
CA ALA A 116 -0.99 18.34 -5.22
C ALA A 116 -2.33 17.92 -4.58
N GLY A 117 -3.30 17.46 -5.38
CA GLY A 117 -4.58 16.92 -4.91
C GLY A 117 -4.40 15.66 -4.06
N ILE A 118 -3.55 14.73 -4.50
CA ILE A 118 -3.17 13.53 -3.72
C ILE A 118 -2.53 13.93 -2.40
N ALA A 119 -1.57 14.88 -2.42
CA ALA A 119 -0.87 15.36 -1.21
C ALA A 119 -1.85 15.98 -0.19
N ALA A 120 -2.77 16.83 -0.68
CA ALA A 120 -3.79 17.45 0.17
C ALA A 120 -4.71 16.39 0.82
N ARG A 121 -5.22 15.44 0.03
CA ARG A 121 -6.10 14.37 0.54
C ARG A 121 -5.37 13.46 1.52
N ARG A 122 -4.12 13.06 1.22
CA ARG A 122 -3.30 12.30 2.16
C ARG A 122 -3.10 13.05 3.47
N ALA A 123 -2.75 14.35 3.42
CA ALA A 123 -2.53 15.16 4.62
C ALA A 123 -3.82 15.23 5.48
N GLU A 124 -4.97 15.47 4.86
CA GLU A 124 -6.28 15.51 5.52
C GLU A 124 -6.60 14.19 6.24
N ILE A 125 -6.54 13.06 5.52
CA ILE A 125 -6.91 11.77 6.09
C ILE A 125 -5.94 11.32 7.18
N VAL A 126 -4.64 11.58 7.04
CA VAL A 126 -3.65 11.29 8.09
C VAL A 126 -3.90 12.13 9.34
N ALA A 127 -4.24 13.42 9.18
CA ALA A 127 -4.62 14.28 10.31
C ALA A 127 -5.87 13.77 11.03
N LYS A 128 -6.91 13.35 10.29
CA LYS A 128 -8.12 12.72 10.86
C LYS A 128 -7.80 11.46 11.66
N VAL A 129 -6.95 10.58 11.13
CA VAL A 129 -6.52 9.34 11.83
C VAL A 129 -5.82 9.67 13.13
N ARG A 130 -4.82 10.59 13.10
CA ARG A 130 -4.08 11.00 14.29
C ARG A 130 -4.97 11.66 15.36
N ALA A 131 -5.93 12.46 14.93
CA ALA A 131 -6.93 13.09 15.81
C ALA A 131 -8.00 12.09 16.30
N GLY A 132 -8.09 10.88 15.77
CA GLY A 132 -9.14 9.90 16.05
C GLY A 132 -10.51 10.34 15.58
N LYS A 133 -10.58 11.16 14.53
CA LYS A 133 -11.80 11.72 13.94
C LYS A 133 -12.15 11.08 12.60
N ILE A 134 -11.66 9.87 12.35
CA ILE A 134 -11.94 9.14 11.11
C ILE A 134 -13.40 8.69 11.07
N ALA A 135 -14.10 8.96 9.98
CA ALA A 135 -15.46 8.52 9.74
C ALA A 135 -15.48 7.19 8.98
N ILE A 136 -16.62 6.49 9.00
CA ILE A 136 -16.81 5.24 8.25
C ILE A 136 -16.59 5.49 6.75
N ALA A 137 -17.08 6.60 6.20
CA ALA A 137 -16.90 6.97 4.81
C ALA A 137 -15.41 7.15 4.42
N ASP A 138 -14.55 7.55 5.36
CA ASP A 138 -13.13 7.73 5.09
C ASP A 138 -12.38 6.39 4.94
N VAL A 139 -12.96 5.26 5.33
CA VAL A 139 -12.30 3.92 5.29
C VAL A 139 -12.99 2.92 4.37
N MET A 140 -14.16 3.27 3.84
CA MET A 140 -14.93 2.40 2.95
C MET A 140 -14.58 2.62 1.47
N GLY A 141 -14.87 1.62 0.63
CA GLY A 141 -14.78 1.76 -0.83
C GLY A 141 -13.36 1.69 -1.41
N GLY A 142 -12.35 1.35 -0.61
CA GLY A 142 -10.99 1.15 -1.13
C GLY A 142 -10.90 -0.04 -2.08
N THR A 143 -10.24 0.16 -3.24
CA THR A 143 -10.06 -0.88 -4.26
C THR A 143 -8.67 -1.49 -4.25
N PHE A 144 -7.72 -0.79 -3.68
CA PHE A 144 -6.31 -1.18 -3.54
C PHE A 144 -5.72 -0.58 -2.26
N THR A 145 -4.67 -1.17 -1.70
CA THR A 145 -4.01 -0.64 -0.50
C THR A 145 -2.52 -0.42 -0.73
N VAL A 146 -2.00 0.70 -0.20
CA VAL A 146 -0.56 0.98 -0.11
C VAL A 146 -0.16 1.00 1.36
N SER A 147 0.86 0.21 1.71
CA SER A 147 1.48 0.19 3.04
C SER A 147 2.93 0.64 2.93
N ASN A 148 3.28 1.76 3.56
CA ASN A 148 4.62 2.33 3.50
C ASN A 148 5.27 2.28 4.88
N LEU A 149 6.36 1.51 5.00
CA LEU A 149 7.21 1.43 6.20
C LEU A 149 8.61 2.01 5.99
N GLY A 150 8.86 2.67 4.86
CA GLY A 150 10.15 3.26 4.55
C GLY A 150 10.63 4.27 5.59
N MET A 151 9.71 5.06 6.16
CA MET A 151 10.03 6.01 7.24
C MET A 151 10.41 5.31 8.57
N ARG A 152 10.25 4.01 8.67
CA ARG A 152 10.66 3.18 9.82
C ARG A 152 11.99 2.45 9.60
N GLY A 153 12.68 2.71 8.48
CA GLY A 153 13.92 2.03 8.12
C GLY A 153 13.75 0.56 7.69
N VAL A 154 12.53 0.17 7.34
CA VAL A 154 12.26 -1.18 6.84
C VAL A 154 12.62 -1.24 5.36
N ARG A 155 13.67 -1.99 5.04
CA ARG A 155 14.18 -2.11 3.66
C ARG A 155 13.15 -2.74 2.71
N GLN A 156 12.51 -3.81 3.16
CA GLN A 156 11.53 -4.58 2.40
C GLN A 156 10.64 -5.38 3.33
N PHE A 157 9.37 -5.52 2.98
CA PHE A 157 8.43 -6.42 3.66
C PHE A 157 7.33 -6.84 2.70
N THR A 158 6.63 -7.92 3.02
CA THR A 158 5.40 -8.33 2.35
C THR A 158 4.21 -8.00 3.25
N ALA A 159 3.21 -7.32 2.71
CA ALA A 159 1.98 -7.01 3.43
C ALA A 159 0.94 -8.12 3.18
N ILE A 160 0.07 -8.35 4.15
CA ILE A 160 -1.12 -9.18 3.98
C ILE A 160 -2.18 -8.35 3.25
N ILE A 161 -2.85 -8.92 2.26
CA ILE A 161 -3.94 -8.22 1.53
C ILE A 161 -5.02 -7.74 2.49
N ASN A 162 -5.74 -6.70 2.09
CA ASN A 162 -6.90 -6.16 2.83
C ASN A 162 -8.21 -6.63 2.15
N PRO A 163 -8.81 -7.76 2.55
CA PRO A 163 -9.97 -8.31 1.88
C PRO A 163 -11.13 -7.30 1.81
N PRO A 164 -11.87 -7.28 0.68
CA PRO A 164 -11.86 -8.17 -0.47
C PRO A 164 -10.88 -7.79 -1.58
N GLN A 165 -9.96 -6.85 -1.36
CA GLN A 165 -9.01 -6.37 -2.37
C GLN A 165 -8.09 -7.49 -2.86
N ALA A 166 -7.84 -7.50 -4.18
CA ALA A 166 -7.01 -8.51 -4.83
C ALA A 166 -5.50 -8.31 -4.59
N ALA A 167 -5.08 -7.09 -4.23
CA ALA A 167 -3.66 -6.80 -4.06
C ALA A 167 -3.38 -5.66 -3.06
N ILE A 168 -2.14 -5.65 -2.55
CA ILE A 168 -1.58 -4.62 -1.68
C ILE A 168 -0.12 -4.35 -2.06
N LEU A 169 0.28 -3.08 -2.10
CA LEU A 169 1.65 -2.64 -2.35
C LEU A 169 2.34 -2.28 -1.04
N ALA A 170 3.43 -2.96 -0.73
CA ALA A 170 4.33 -2.63 0.37
C ALA A 170 5.53 -1.82 -0.16
N VAL A 171 5.82 -0.69 0.49
CA VAL A 171 6.89 0.23 0.12
C VAL A 171 7.94 0.27 1.22
N GLY A 172 9.18 -0.06 0.88
CA GLY A 172 10.31 -0.04 1.79
C GLY A 172 11.00 1.31 1.93
N SER A 173 12.14 1.32 2.63
CA SER A 173 13.00 2.50 2.73
C SER A 173 13.74 2.76 1.42
N THR A 174 13.93 4.05 1.13
CA THR A 174 14.84 4.46 0.05
C THR A 174 16.25 4.53 0.62
N GLU A 175 17.16 3.74 0.04
CA GLU A 175 18.55 3.60 0.49
C GLU A 175 19.49 3.80 -0.68
N MET A 176 20.66 4.41 -0.43
CA MET A 176 21.72 4.46 -1.44
C MET A 176 22.27 3.06 -1.66
N ARG A 177 22.11 2.55 -2.87
CA ARG A 177 22.65 1.24 -3.29
C ARG A 177 23.52 1.41 -4.52
N GLN A 178 24.56 0.58 -4.60
CA GLN A 178 25.39 0.52 -5.79
C GLN A 178 24.68 -0.32 -6.85
N VAL A 179 24.47 0.26 -8.02
CA VAL A 179 23.90 -0.41 -9.20
C VAL A 179 24.85 -0.28 -10.37
N TRP A 180 24.86 -1.28 -11.26
CA TRP A 180 25.64 -1.23 -12.49
C TRP A 180 24.85 -0.49 -13.56
N ASN A 181 25.46 0.54 -14.15
CA ASN A 181 24.89 1.28 -15.26
C ASN A 181 25.94 1.39 -16.38
N ASN A 182 25.67 0.79 -17.54
CA ASN A 182 26.57 0.74 -18.70
C ASN A 182 28.00 0.26 -18.37
N GLY A 183 28.14 -0.68 -17.44
CA GLY A 183 29.42 -1.24 -17.05
C GLY A 183 30.11 -0.55 -15.88
N ASP A 184 29.59 0.59 -15.42
CA ASP A 184 30.12 1.34 -14.28
C ASP A 184 29.23 1.25 -13.03
N PRO A 185 29.80 1.09 -11.82
CA PRO A 185 29.06 1.13 -10.58
C PRO A 185 28.64 2.56 -10.26
N GLN A 186 27.34 2.78 -10.02
CA GLN A 186 26.77 4.06 -9.63
C GLN A 186 25.95 3.92 -8.34
N TRP A 187 26.05 4.93 -7.46
CA TRP A 187 25.19 5.00 -6.30
C TRP A 187 23.84 5.62 -6.67
N ARG A 188 22.76 4.89 -6.39
CA ARG A 188 21.39 5.33 -6.67
C ARG A 188 20.50 5.17 -5.44
N PRO A 189 19.53 6.08 -5.24
CA PRO A 189 18.52 5.96 -4.19
C PRO A 189 17.49 4.88 -4.60
N MET A 190 17.70 3.65 -4.15
CA MET A 190 16.87 2.50 -4.51
C MET A 190 15.83 2.22 -3.44
N CYS A 191 14.62 1.87 -3.85
CA CYS A 191 13.53 1.46 -2.97
C CYS A 191 12.96 0.12 -3.44
N SER A 192 12.74 -0.81 -2.51
CA SER A 192 12.09 -2.09 -2.81
C SER A 192 10.57 -1.97 -2.65
N PHE A 193 9.85 -2.38 -3.69
CA PHE A 193 8.39 -2.45 -3.73
C PHE A 193 7.99 -3.91 -3.80
N SER A 194 7.10 -4.33 -2.90
CA SER A 194 6.57 -5.69 -2.84
C SER A 194 5.06 -5.66 -3.05
N LEU A 195 4.59 -6.29 -4.11
CA LEU A 195 3.17 -6.45 -4.41
C LEU A 195 2.73 -7.84 -3.98
N THR A 196 1.83 -7.91 -2.99
CA THR A 196 1.17 -9.15 -2.59
C THR A 196 -0.18 -9.23 -3.27
N CYS A 197 -0.48 -10.38 -3.89
CA CYS A 197 -1.71 -10.61 -4.66
C CYS A 197 -2.43 -11.88 -4.19
N ASP A 198 -3.76 -11.87 -4.31
CA ASP A 198 -4.61 -13.05 -4.22
C ASP A 198 -4.60 -13.77 -5.57
N HIS A 199 -4.04 -15.00 -5.60
CA HIS A 199 -3.89 -15.76 -6.86
C HIS A 199 -5.22 -16.24 -7.45
N ARG A 200 -6.32 -16.07 -6.72
CA ARG A 200 -7.68 -16.34 -7.24
C ARG A 200 -8.19 -15.19 -8.13
N ALA A 201 -7.68 -13.96 -7.91
CA ALA A 201 -8.12 -12.76 -8.62
C ALA A 201 -7.15 -12.34 -9.73
N THR A 202 -5.85 -12.59 -9.57
CA THR A 202 -4.81 -12.16 -10.51
C THR A 202 -3.66 -13.16 -10.56
N ASP A 203 -2.82 -13.06 -11.58
CA ASP A 203 -1.66 -13.93 -11.77
C ASP A 203 -0.33 -13.15 -11.75
N GLY A 204 0.78 -13.90 -11.76
CA GLY A 204 2.12 -13.34 -11.71
C GLY A 204 2.45 -12.45 -12.92
N ALA A 205 1.91 -12.76 -14.11
CA ALA A 205 2.18 -11.95 -15.31
C ALA A 205 1.46 -10.60 -15.25
N GLN A 206 0.22 -10.57 -14.74
CA GLN A 206 -0.54 -9.33 -14.52
C GLN A 206 0.12 -8.46 -13.45
N ALA A 207 0.52 -9.07 -12.33
CA ALA A 207 1.24 -8.41 -11.25
C ALA A 207 2.59 -7.81 -11.71
N ALA A 208 3.35 -8.55 -12.51
CA ALA A 208 4.62 -8.09 -13.06
C ALA A 208 4.45 -6.93 -14.03
N ARG A 209 3.41 -6.95 -14.90
CA ARG A 209 3.10 -5.83 -15.81
C ARG A 209 2.73 -4.56 -15.05
N PHE A 210 1.93 -4.66 -13.99
CA PHE A 210 1.60 -3.52 -13.14
C PHE A 210 2.86 -2.93 -12.48
N LEU A 211 3.71 -3.77 -11.88
CA LEU A 211 4.95 -3.30 -11.25
C LEU A 211 5.92 -2.69 -12.25
N ALA A 212 6.01 -3.23 -13.47
CA ALA A 212 6.81 -2.63 -14.55
C ALA A 212 6.29 -1.25 -14.95
N ALA A 213 4.96 -1.08 -15.07
CA ALA A 213 4.35 0.21 -15.36
C ALA A 213 4.58 1.22 -14.23
N LEU A 214 4.42 0.81 -12.96
CA LEU A 214 4.70 1.66 -11.79
C LEU A 214 6.18 2.06 -11.75
N LYS A 215 7.11 1.11 -11.98
CA LYS A 215 8.55 1.37 -12.06
C LYS A 215 8.88 2.39 -13.14
N ALA A 216 8.39 2.21 -14.35
CA ALA A 216 8.64 3.14 -15.46
C ALA A 216 8.18 4.56 -15.13
N ARG A 217 7.04 4.73 -14.44
CA ARG A 217 6.53 6.04 -14.01
C ARG A 217 7.40 6.69 -12.95
N LEU A 218 7.81 5.94 -11.93
CA LEU A 218 8.64 6.45 -10.83
C LEU A 218 10.07 6.79 -11.27
N GLU A 219 10.59 6.10 -12.27
CA GLU A 219 11.93 6.34 -12.85
C GLU A 219 11.93 7.43 -13.93
N THR A 220 10.76 7.99 -14.28
CA THR A 220 10.65 9.10 -15.26
C THR A 220 10.52 10.45 -14.55
N SER A 221 11.31 11.43 -14.99
CA SER A 221 11.34 12.78 -14.39
C SER A 221 10.11 13.64 -14.72
N THR A 222 9.41 13.33 -15.81
CA THR A 222 8.23 14.08 -16.23
C THR A 222 7.00 13.58 -15.51
N THR A 223 6.30 14.49 -14.82
CA THR A 223 4.91 14.22 -14.41
C THR A 223 4.08 14.13 -15.69
N PRO A 224 3.43 13.00 -16.00
CA PRO A 224 2.47 12.98 -17.09
C PRO A 224 1.38 14.02 -16.77
N SER A 225 1.13 14.91 -17.70
CA SER A 225 0.06 15.92 -17.66
C SER A 225 -1.31 15.27 -17.52
#